data_85c5dec4125944e8bc2c0bd8ac3baafb
#
_entry.id   85c5dec4125944e8bc2c0bd8ac3baafb
#
_cell.length_a   1.000
_cell.length_b   1.000
_cell.length_c   1.000
_cell.angle_alpha   90.00
_cell.angle_beta   90.00
_cell.angle_gamma   90.00
#
_symmetry.space_group_name_H-M   'P 1'
#
loop_
_entity.id
_entity.type
_entity.pdbx_description
1 polymer ?
#
loop_
_entity_poly.entity_id
_entity_poly.type
_entity_poly.pdbx_seq_one_letter_code
_entity_poly.pdbx_strand_id
1 'polypeptide(L)'
;MAEPSSRSSATASLPGREAPLLTCRAAATAGERCAHFRIRHEVFVIEQGLFRRPGGTGDDTDAHDDDPATIHVVGLAGEAICGTVRLYPLGADRWKGDRLAVLASDRHLGLGAPLVRFAVRSAGLRGGREMEAFIQPANVAFFRWLGWRRTGGLVDYAGIPHQRMLIDLNAPD
;
A
#
# COMPACT_ATOMS: atom_id res chain seq x y z
N MET A 1 -43.86 55.80 0.30
CA MET A 1 -43.26 54.89 -0.70
C MET A 1 -41.84 54.56 -0.22
N ALA A 2 -41.60 53.36 0.28
CA ALA A 2 -40.34 52.94 0.77
C ALA A 2 -39.91 51.73 -0.09
N GLU A 3 -38.74 51.85 -0.75
CA GLU A 3 -38.17 50.76 -1.53
C GLU A 3 -37.51 49.71 -0.60
N PRO A 4 -37.61 48.40 -0.93
CA PRO A 4 -36.88 47.37 -0.18
C PRO A 4 -35.47 47.18 -0.75
N SER A 5 -34.49 47.39 0.08
CA SER A 5 -33.07 47.14 -0.16
C SER A 5 -32.80 45.64 -0.36
N SER A 6 -32.44 45.24 -1.56
CA SER A 6 -32.02 43.84 -1.86
C SER A 6 -30.62 43.61 -1.33
N ARG A 7 -30.52 42.76 -0.30
CA ARG A 7 -29.25 42.22 0.18
C ARG A 7 -28.81 41.10 -0.76
N SER A 8 -27.79 41.35 -1.56
CA SER A 8 -27.08 40.35 -2.34
C SER A 8 -26.27 39.50 -1.38
N SER A 9 -26.66 38.23 -1.19
CA SER A 9 -25.87 37.25 -0.46
C SER A 9 -24.77 36.76 -1.39
N ALA A 10 -23.56 37.26 -1.22
CA ALA A 10 -22.38 36.74 -1.86
C ALA A 10 -22.05 35.38 -1.18
N THR A 11 -22.36 34.29 -1.89
CA THR A 11 -21.90 32.95 -1.51
C THR A 11 -20.39 32.88 -1.73
N ALA A 12 -19.62 33.03 -0.65
CA ALA A 12 -18.19 32.80 -0.69
C ALA A 12 -17.95 31.31 -0.97
N SER A 13 -17.53 30.99 -2.20
CA SER A 13 -16.99 29.68 -2.54
C SER A 13 -15.73 29.47 -1.73
N LEU A 14 -15.75 28.47 -0.84
CA LEU A 14 -14.55 27.99 -0.15
C LEU A 14 -13.54 27.53 -1.21
N PRO A 15 -12.25 27.91 -1.12
CA PRO A 15 -11.24 27.42 -2.04
C PRO A 15 -11.19 25.89 -1.97
N GLY A 16 -11.39 25.23 -3.11
CA GLY A 16 -11.28 23.78 -3.23
C GLY A 16 -9.92 23.36 -2.72
N ARG A 17 -9.91 22.52 -1.71
CA ARG A 17 -8.67 21.93 -1.16
C ARG A 17 -8.07 21.09 -2.27
N GLU A 18 -6.95 21.53 -2.85
CA GLU A 18 -6.23 20.73 -3.85
C GLU A 18 -5.93 19.34 -3.28
N ALA A 19 -6.11 18.30 -4.11
CA ALA A 19 -5.78 16.95 -3.70
C ALA A 19 -4.29 16.87 -3.35
N PRO A 20 -3.92 16.21 -2.23
CA PRO A 20 -2.53 16.14 -1.82
C PRO A 20 -1.71 15.37 -2.85
N LEU A 21 -0.48 15.81 -3.07
CA LEU A 21 0.48 15.08 -3.91
C LEU A 21 0.77 13.72 -3.29
N LEU A 22 0.59 12.65 -4.07
CA LEU A 22 0.92 11.29 -3.66
C LEU A 22 2.35 10.95 -4.06
N THR A 23 3.16 10.53 -3.11
CA THR A 23 4.54 10.11 -3.34
C THR A 23 4.85 8.81 -2.61
N CYS A 24 5.83 8.06 -3.14
CA CYS A 24 6.32 6.83 -2.51
C CYS A 24 7.85 6.84 -2.48
N ARG A 25 8.43 6.34 -1.39
CA ARG A 25 9.88 6.18 -1.26
C ARG A 25 10.24 5.03 -0.33
N ALA A 26 11.46 4.52 -0.44
CA ALA A 26 11.99 3.63 0.57
C ALA A 26 12.15 4.38 1.90
N ALA A 27 11.79 3.72 3.00
CA ALA A 27 11.94 4.27 4.34
C ALA A 27 13.43 4.40 4.69
N ALA A 28 13.92 5.63 4.78
CA ALA A 28 15.32 5.94 5.00
C ALA A 28 15.65 6.28 6.47
N THR A 29 14.66 6.73 7.25
CA THR A 29 14.83 7.15 8.64
C THR A 29 14.17 6.18 9.61
N ALA A 30 14.60 6.19 10.87
CA ALA A 30 13.96 5.43 11.94
C ALA A 30 12.48 5.81 12.11
N GLY A 31 12.14 7.09 11.96
CA GLY A 31 10.77 7.58 12.02
C GLY A 31 9.89 7.02 10.91
N GLU A 32 10.40 6.95 9.67
CA GLU A 32 9.68 6.35 8.54
C GLU A 32 9.50 4.84 8.71
N ARG A 33 10.52 4.13 9.19
CA ARG A 33 10.40 2.70 9.53
C ARG A 33 9.37 2.47 10.62
N CYS A 34 9.37 3.28 11.66
CA CYS A 34 8.37 3.22 12.73
C CYS A 34 6.95 3.47 12.18
N ALA A 35 6.77 4.47 11.31
CA ALA A 35 5.49 4.74 10.65
C ALA A 35 5.06 3.55 9.76
N HIS A 36 5.98 2.94 9.00
CA HIS A 36 5.73 1.75 8.20
C HIS A 36 5.15 0.61 9.04
N PHE A 37 5.79 0.24 10.15
CA PHE A 37 5.32 -0.83 11.03
C PHE A 37 4.00 -0.49 11.73
N ARG A 38 3.83 0.76 12.17
CA ARG A 38 2.57 1.22 12.79
C ARG A 38 1.38 1.09 11.84
N ILE A 39 1.53 1.48 10.56
CA ILE A 39 0.46 1.38 9.56
C ILE A 39 0.12 -0.09 9.29
N ARG A 40 1.11 -0.96 9.18
CA ARG A 40 0.91 -2.40 9.03
C ARG A 40 0.13 -2.98 10.21
N HIS A 41 0.54 -2.65 11.43
CA HIS A 41 -0.14 -3.10 12.63
C HIS A 41 -1.59 -2.62 12.66
N GLU A 42 -1.83 -1.35 12.39
CA GLU A 42 -3.19 -0.77 12.35
C GLU A 42 -4.09 -1.50 11.35
N VAL A 43 -3.60 -1.72 10.12
CA VAL A 43 -4.41 -2.32 9.06
C VAL A 43 -4.54 -3.83 9.22
N PHE A 44 -3.44 -4.56 9.42
CA PHE A 44 -3.49 -6.02 9.40
C PHE A 44 -3.93 -6.62 10.75
N VAL A 45 -3.47 -6.06 11.86
CA VAL A 45 -3.74 -6.61 13.19
C VAL A 45 -5.02 -6.04 13.78
N ILE A 46 -5.14 -4.71 13.80
CA ILE A 46 -6.29 -4.06 14.46
C ILE A 46 -7.54 -4.14 13.58
N GLU A 47 -7.47 -3.63 12.33
CA GLU A 47 -8.64 -3.55 11.45
C GLU A 47 -9.05 -4.94 10.91
N GLN A 48 -8.10 -5.70 10.34
CA GLN A 48 -8.40 -6.98 9.69
C GLN A 48 -8.38 -8.17 10.65
N GLY A 49 -7.83 -8.02 11.85
CA GLY A 49 -7.74 -9.09 12.84
C GLY A 49 -6.82 -10.25 12.46
N LEU A 50 -5.88 -10.02 11.51
CA LEU A 50 -4.88 -11.00 11.09
C LEU A 50 -3.73 -11.09 12.09
N PHE A 51 -2.93 -12.16 12.00
CA PHE A 51 -1.72 -12.37 12.81
C PHE A 51 -1.96 -12.36 14.34
N ARG A 52 -3.21 -12.55 14.77
CA ARG A 52 -3.54 -12.64 16.20
C ARG A 52 -3.02 -13.95 16.77
N ARG A 53 -2.39 -13.89 17.95
CA ARG A 53 -2.01 -15.07 18.72
C ARG A 53 -3.05 -15.32 19.81
N PRO A 54 -3.35 -16.57 20.18
CA PRO A 54 -4.20 -16.86 21.33
C PRO A 54 -3.65 -16.18 22.59
N GLY A 55 -4.48 -15.32 23.22
CA GLY A 55 -4.11 -14.62 24.47
C GLY A 55 -3.15 -13.44 24.36
N GLY A 56 -2.78 -13.00 23.13
CA GLY A 56 -1.85 -11.90 22.94
C GLY A 56 -2.30 -10.84 21.92
N THR A 57 -1.56 -9.73 21.90
CA THR A 57 -1.60 -8.77 20.81
C THR A 57 -1.02 -9.41 19.55
N GLY A 58 -1.69 -9.21 18.41
CA GLY A 58 -1.16 -9.70 17.14
C GLY A 58 0.12 -8.96 16.74
N ASP A 59 0.97 -9.64 15.96
CA ASP A 59 2.18 -9.07 15.40
C ASP A 59 2.35 -9.55 13.95
N ASP A 60 2.46 -8.63 13.02
CA ASP A 60 2.61 -8.93 11.60
C ASP A 60 4.08 -8.93 11.14
N THR A 61 5.02 -8.78 12.06
CA THR A 61 6.46 -8.85 11.77
C THR A 61 6.93 -10.29 11.53
N ASP A 62 7.95 -10.44 10.70
CA ASP A 62 8.59 -11.70 10.40
C ASP A 62 10.10 -11.51 10.12
N ALA A 63 10.83 -12.60 9.88
CA ALA A 63 12.28 -12.56 9.67
C ALA A 63 12.72 -11.69 8.47
N HIS A 64 11.84 -11.46 7.49
CA HIS A 64 12.16 -10.57 6.37
C HIS A 64 12.24 -9.09 6.78
N ASP A 65 11.64 -8.71 7.91
CA ASP A 65 11.69 -7.32 8.36
C ASP A 65 13.09 -6.88 8.83
N ASP A 66 13.91 -7.84 9.25
CA ASP A 66 15.30 -7.63 9.69
C ASP A 66 16.33 -7.91 8.57
N ASP A 67 15.90 -8.46 7.42
CA ASP A 67 16.79 -8.74 6.30
C ASP A 67 17.20 -7.41 5.62
N PRO A 68 18.53 -7.12 5.51
CA PRO A 68 19.01 -5.89 4.87
C PRO A 68 18.65 -5.78 3.38
N ALA A 69 18.31 -6.89 2.71
CA ALA A 69 17.85 -6.89 1.33
C ALA A 69 16.37 -6.49 1.20
N THR A 70 15.64 -6.43 2.29
CA THR A 70 14.24 -6.01 2.31
C THR A 70 14.10 -4.50 2.18
N ILE A 71 13.17 -4.08 1.34
CA ILE A 71 12.84 -2.68 1.14
C ILE A 71 11.49 -2.39 1.78
N HIS A 72 11.51 -1.56 2.81
CA HIS A 72 10.32 -1.01 3.44
C HIS A 72 9.96 0.29 2.73
N VAL A 73 8.76 0.38 2.16
CA VAL A 73 8.30 1.54 1.42
C VAL A 73 7.24 2.28 2.22
N VAL A 74 7.31 3.59 2.21
CA VAL A 74 6.26 4.47 2.74
C VAL A 74 5.60 5.23 1.60
N GLY A 75 4.29 5.36 1.69
CA GLY A 75 3.47 6.17 0.79
C GLY A 75 2.92 7.38 1.54
N LEU A 76 3.01 8.54 0.90
CA LEU A 76 2.66 9.83 1.48
C LEU A 76 1.56 10.52 0.68
N ALA A 77 0.69 11.21 1.41
CA ALA A 77 -0.22 12.21 0.88
C ALA A 77 0.21 13.59 1.42
N GLY A 78 0.85 14.40 0.56
CA GLY A 78 1.59 15.57 1.02
C GLY A 78 2.77 15.13 1.91
N GLU A 79 2.80 15.59 3.16
CA GLU A 79 3.83 15.20 4.15
C GLU A 79 3.41 14.02 5.04
N ALA A 80 2.14 13.63 5.04
CA ALA A 80 1.62 12.60 5.92
C ALA A 80 1.90 11.19 5.35
N ILE A 81 2.59 10.35 6.14
CA ILE A 81 2.77 8.93 5.81
C ILE A 81 1.47 8.20 6.15
N CYS A 82 0.81 7.64 5.14
CA CYS A 82 -0.50 6.98 5.28
C CYS A 82 -0.60 5.63 4.57
N GLY A 83 0.47 5.14 3.95
CA GLY A 83 0.50 3.83 3.32
C GLY A 83 1.88 3.18 3.33
N THR A 84 1.91 1.88 3.10
CA THR A 84 3.13 1.04 3.10
C THR A 84 3.04 -0.04 2.04
N VAL A 85 4.21 -0.52 1.60
CA VAL A 85 4.40 -1.82 0.96
C VAL A 85 5.80 -2.33 1.32
N ARG A 86 5.97 -3.64 1.42
CA ARG A 86 7.27 -4.29 1.63
C ARG A 86 7.61 -5.13 0.42
N LEU A 87 8.88 -5.17 0.03
CA LEU A 87 9.36 -6.06 -1.01
C LEU A 87 10.76 -6.59 -0.68
N TYR A 88 11.04 -7.83 -1.12
CA TYR A 88 12.31 -8.50 -0.86
C TYR A 88 12.63 -9.55 -1.94
N PRO A 89 13.92 -9.87 -2.17
CA PRO A 89 14.32 -10.90 -3.12
C PRO A 89 13.99 -12.29 -2.57
N LEU A 90 13.55 -13.19 -3.47
CA LEU A 90 13.35 -14.61 -3.21
C LEU A 90 14.53 -15.47 -3.71
N GLY A 91 15.56 -14.84 -4.23
CA GLY A 91 16.69 -15.47 -4.89
C GLY A 91 16.65 -15.30 -6.42
N ALA A 92 17.82 -15.40 -7.05
CA ALA A 92 18.03 -15.13 -8.48
C ALA A 92 17.41 -13.79 -8.91
N ASP A 93 16.45 -13.82 -9.81
CA ASP A 93 15.78 -12.65 -10.38
C ASP A 93 14.31 -12.54 -9.94
N ARG A 94 13.93 -13.26 -8.86
CA ARG A 94 12.55 -13.27 -8.33
C ARG A 94 12.43 -12.42 -7.08
N TRP A 95 11.32 -11.70 -6.98
CA TRP A 95 10.99 -10.81 -5.87
C TRP A 95 9.62 -11.16 -5.28
N LYS A 96 9.40 -10.81 -4.04
CA LYS A 96 8.09 -10.82 -3.41
C LYS A 96 7.70 -9.42 -2.98
N GLY A 97 6.44 -9.06 -3.26
CA GLY A 97 5.77 -7.90 -2.69
C GLY A 97 4.71 -8.35 -1.69
N ASP A 98 4.70 -7.74 -0.52
CA ASP A 98 3.69 -7.99 0.50
C ASP A 98 3.46 -6.76 1.38
N ARG A 99 2.63 -6.90 2.41
CA ARG A 99 2.34 -5.85 3.41
C ARG A 99 1.88 -4.52 2.79
N LEU A 100 1.17 -4.59 1.64
CA LEU A 100 0.49 -3.41 1.09
C LEU A 100 -0.65 -2.99 2.03
N ALA A 101 -0.54 -1.81 2.58
CA ALA A 101 -1.54 -1.25 3.48
C ALA A 101 -1.69 0.25 3.26
N VAL A 102 -2.92 0.75 3.35
CA VAL A 102 -3.26 2.18 3.38
C VAL A 102 -4.23 2.40 4.53
N LEU A 103 -3.98 3.39 5.36
CA LEU A 103 -4.88 3.75 6.46
C LEU A 103 -6.31 3.97 5.95
N ALA A 104 -7.29 3.50 6.70
CA ALA A 104 -8.70 3.55 6.29
C ALA A 104 -9.17 4.97 5.93
N SER A 105 -8.71 5.98 6.67
CA SER A 105 -8.99 7.40 6.43
C SER A 105 -8.50 7.90 5.06
N ASP A 106 -7.44 7.28 4.51
CA ASP A 106 -6.71 7.79 3.33
C ASP A 106 -6.88 6.93 2.08
N ARG A 107 -7.65 5.83 2.15
CA ARG A 107 -7.90 4.93 0.99
C ARG A 107 -8.55 5.64 -0.18
N HIS A 108 -9.39 6.63 0.08
CA HIS A 108 -10.06 7.44 -0.94
C HIS A 108 -9.09 8.23 -1.82
N LEU A 109 -7.86 8.46 -1.37
CA LEU A 109 -6.80 9.15 -2.13
C LEU A 109 -6.16 8.28 -3.23
N GLY A 110 -6.39 6.96 -3.22
CA GLY A 110 -5.89 6.06 -4.25
C GLY A 110 -4.39 5.70 -4.16
N LEU A 111 -3.77 5.86 -2.99
CA LEU A 111 -2.33 5.63 -2.77
C LEU A 111 -1.88 4.18 -3.03
N GLY A 112 -2.78 3.20 -3.01
CA GLY A 112 -2.44 1.79 -3.25
C GLY A 112 -1.76 1.53 -4.59
N ALA A 113 -2.23 2.16 -5.68
CA ALA A 113 -1.64 1.97 -7.00
C ALA A 113 -0.21 2.56 -7.11
N PRO A 114 0.07 3.79 -6.67
CA PRO A 114 1.43 4.32 -6.57
C PRO A 114 2.37 3.42 -5.76
N LEU A 115 1.94 2.86 -4.62
CA LEU A 115 2.75 1.96 -3.80
C LEU A 115 3.12 0.67 -4.54
N VAL A 116 2.14 0.02 -5.20
CA VAL A 116 2.40 -1.21 -5.99
C VAL A 116 3.35 -0.91 -7.15
N ARG A 117 3.14 0.16 -7.91
CA ARG A 117 4.02 0.55 -9.02
C ARG A 117 5.43 0.87 -8.54
N PHE A 118 5.56 1.55 -7.40
CA PHE A 118 6.87 1.83 -6.81
C PHE A 118 7.61 0.53 -6.44
N ALA A 119 6.91 -0.45 -5.84
CA ALA A 119 7.49 -1.75 -5.49
C ALA A 119 7.95 -2.52 -6.74
N VAL A 120 7.10 -2.61 -7.76
CA VAL A 120 7.41 -3.26 -9.05
C VAL A 120 8.65 -2.63 -9.70
N ARG A 121 8.64 -1.31 -9.86
CA ARG A 121 9.79 -0.58 -10.43
C ARG A 121 11.07 -0.76 -9.61
N SER A 122 10.96 -0.72 -8.27
CA SER A 122 12.12 -0.87 -7.38
C SER A 122 12.79 -2.24 -7.50
N ALA A 123 12.00 -3.31 -7.65
CA ALA A 123 12.50 -4.65 -7.88
C ALA A 123 13.14 -4.79 -9.27
N GLY A 124 12.50 -4.26 -10.32
CA GLY A 124 13.05 -4.26 -11.69
C GLY A 124 14.40 -3.54 -11.78
N LEU A 125 14.53 -2.34 -11.18
CA LEU A 125 15.79 -1.58 -11.13
C LEU A 125 16.92 -2.32 -10.40
N ARG A 126 16.60 -3.35 -9.61
CA ARG A 126 17.56 -4.23 -8.91
C ARG A 126 17.80 -5.56 -9.62
N GLY A 127 17.43 -5.65 -10.90
CA GLY A 127 17.65 -6.84 -11.72
C GLY A 127 16.61 -7.94 -11.56
N GLY A 128 15.50 -7.66 -10.85
CA GLY A 128 14.36 -8.57 -10.80
C GLY A 128 13.72 -8.75 -12.18
N ARG A 129 13.22 -9.95 -12.45
CA ARG A 129 12.47 -10.27 -13.67
C ARG A 129 11.01 -10.56 -13.40
N GLU A 130 10.70 -11.11 -12.24
CA GLU A 130 9.34 -11.45 -11.84
C GLU A 130 9.13 -11.10 -10.37
N MET A 131 7.95 -10.55 -10.06
CA MET A 131 7.50 -10.36 -8.67
C MET A 131 6.24 -11.18 -8.43
N GLU A 132 6.19 -11.84 -7.27
CA GLU A 132 4.99 -12.50 -6.78
C GLU A 132 4.37 -11.76 -5.60
N ALA A 133 3.07 -11.91 -5.44
CA ALA A 133 2.32 -11.47 -4.27
C ALA A 133 1.16 -12.43 -3.98
N PHE A 134 0.80 -12.54 -2.70
CA PHE A 134 -0.41 -13.26 -2.27
C PHE A 134 -1.49 -12.24 -1.94
N ILE A 135 -2.56 -12.26 -2.73
CA ILE A 135 -3.57 -11.21 -2.77
C ILE A 135 -4.89 -11.74 -2.23
N GLN A 136 -5.48 -11.04 -1.28
CA GLN A 136 -6.83 -11.33 -0.80
C GLN A 136 -7.82 -11.27 -1.97
N PRO A 137 -8.81 -12.19 -2.07
CA PRO A 137 -9.72 -12.28 -3.21
C PRO A 137 -10.40 -10.96 -3.58
N ALA A 138 -10.75 -10.13 -2.59
CA ALA A 138 -11.37 -8.83 -2.79
C ALA A 138 -10.49 -7.84 -3.59
N ASN A 139 -9.16 -8.00 -3.56
CA ASN A 139 -8.21 -7.11 -4.21
C ASN A 139 -7.70 -7.63 -5.56
N VAL A 140 -8.08 -8.83 -5.98
CA VAL A 140 -7.58 -9.46 -7.22
C VAL A 140 -7.90 -8.60 -8.46
N ALA A 141 -9.09 -8.00 -8.53
CA ALA A 141 -9.46 -7.12 -9.64
C ALA A 141 -8.55 -5.90 -9.75
N PHE A 142 -8.21 -5.28 -8.61
CA PHE A 142 -7.29 -4.15 -8.53
C PHE A 142 -5.88 -4.52 -9.02
N PHE A 143 -5.33 -5.66 -8.59
CA PHE A 143 -4.02 -6.13 -9.06
C PHE A 143 -4.03 -6.49 -10.54
N ARG A 144 -5.10 -7.10 -11.06
CA ARG A 144 -5.25 -7.34 -12.49
C ARG A 144 -5.24 -6.06 -13.31
N TRP A 145 -5.91 -5.01 -12.84
CA TRP A 145 -5.87 -3.70 -13.47
C TRP A 145 -4.45 -3.10 -13.50
N LEU A 146 -3.61 -3.43 -12.50
CA LEU A 146 -2.19 -3.05 -12.46
C LEU A 146 -1.27 -3.97 -13.30
N GLY A 147 -1.81 -4.89 -14.11
CA GLY A 147 -1.02 -5.76 -14.99
C GLY A 147 -0.61 -7.09 -14.36
N TRP A 148 -1.03 -7.40 -13.13
CA TRP A 148 -0.73 -8.67 -12.49
C TRP A 148 -1.60 -9.79 -13.05
N ARG A 149 -1.02 -10.98 -13.23
CA ARG A 149 -1.72 -12.21 -13.66
C ARG A 149 -1.90 -13.19 -12.51
N ARG A 150 -3.03 -13.86 -12.47
CA ARG A 150 -3.28 -14.94 -11.52
C ARG A 150 -2.45 -16.16 -11.87
N THR A 151 -2.01 -16.92 -10.85
CA THR A 151 -1.35 -18.21 -11.02
C THR A 151 -1.78 -19.19 -9.94
N GLY A 152 -2.03 -20.45 -10.34
CA GLY A 152 -2.49 -21.49 -9.42
C GLY A 152 -3.87 -21.21 -8.81
N GLY A 153 -4.23 -22.01 -7.83
CA GLY A 153 -5.43 -21.88 -7.02
C GLY A 153 -5.24 -20.93 -5.83
N LEU A 154 -6.27 -20.87 -4.99
CA LEU A 154 -6.18 -20.18 -3.70
C LEU A 154 -5.27 -20.97 -2.75
N VAL A 155 -4.51 -20.23 -1.96
CA VAL A 155 -3.67 -20.76 -0.88
C VAL A 155 -4.08 -20.11 0.44
N ASP A 156 -3.94 -20.83 1.55
CA ASP A 156 -4.08 -20.24 2.87
C ASP A 156 -2.82 -19.41 3.20
N TYR A 157 -3.03 -18.16 3.60
CA TYR A 157 -1.97 -17.28 4.08
C TYR A 157 -2.51 -16.45 5.26
N ALA A 158 -1.87 -16.56 6.41
CA ALA A 158 -2.31 -15.92 7.66
C ALA A 158 -3.75 -16.29 8.06
N GLY A 159 -4.20 -17.53 7.75
CA GLY A 159 -5.50 -18.05 8.12
C GLY A 159 -6.66 -17.62 7.22
N ILE A 160 -6.38 -16.98 6.08
CA ILE A 160 -7.38 -16.62 5.08
C ILE A 160 -6.94 -16.97 3.66
N PRO A 161 -7.89 -17.25 2.74
CA PRO A 161 -7.53 -17.58 1.36
C PRO A 161 -6.93 -16.39 0.63
N HIS A 162 -5.86 -16.64 -0.13
CA HIS A 162 -5.19 -15.68 -0.99
C HIS A 162 -4.98 -16.25 -2.39
N GLN A 163 -5.04 -15.40 -3.39
CA GLN A 163 -4.66 -15.70 -4.76
C GLN A 163 -3.19 -15.34 -4.98
N ARG A 164 -2.36 -16.31 -5.39
CA ARG A 164 -1.01 -16.00 -5.86
C ARG A 164 -1.11 -15.25 -7.18
N MET A 165 -0.42 -14.13 -7.29
CA MET A 165 -0.35 -13.32 -8.49
C MET A 165 1.10 -13.00 -8.83
N LEU A 166 1.38 -12.84 -10.12
CA LEU A 166 2.70 -12.56 -10.67
C LEU A 166 2.64 -11.34 -11.60
N ILE A 167 3.74 -10.59 -11.64
CA ILE A 167 3.97 -9.54 -12.64
C ILE A 167 5.38 -9.66 -13.21
N ASP A 168 5.53 -9.43 -14.52
CA ASP A 168 6.81 -9.29 -15.19
C ASP A 168 7.38 -7.90 -14.92
N LEU A 169 8.61 -7.85 -14.41
CA LEU A 169 9.29 -6.60 -14.05
C LEU A 169 10.00 -5.93 -15.23
N ASN A 170 10.09 -6.60 -16.38
CA ASN A 170 10.68 -6.09 -17.60
C ASN A 170 9.64 -5.71 -18.67
N ALA A 171 8.34 -5.87 -18.36
CA ALA A 171 7.30 -5.42 -19.27
C ALA A 171 7.37 -3.89 -19.39
N PRO A 172 7.29 -3.32 -20.61
CA PRO A 172 7.18 -1.88 -20.77
C PRO A 172 5.88 -1.38 -20.12
N ASP A 173 5.95 -0.21 -19.47
CA ASP A 173 4.82 0.51 -18.90
C ASP A 173 3.78 0.87 -19.97
#